data_898ade7f18d0e63dca3c781cd2d9724d
#
_entry.id   898ade7f18d0e63dca3c781cd2d9724d
#
_cell.length_a   1.000
_cell.length_b   1.000
_cell.length_c   1.000
_cell.angle_alpha   90.00
_cell.angle_beta   90.00
_cell.angle_gamma   90.00
#
_symmetry.space_group_name_H-M   'P 1'
#
loop_
_entity.id
_entity.type
_entity.pdbx_description
1 polymer ?
#
loop_
_entity_poly.entity_id
_entity_poly.type
_entity_poly.pdbx_seq_one_letter_code
_entity_poly.pdbx_strand_id
1 'polypeptide(L)'
;MENGMASVEIEDVDAGAASDASKPAPLDGIRVIDVATLFAGPLAATMLADYGADVIKVEHPDGDPARKYGARRDDVPLWWKVLARNKRAVTLNLGTADGQRIFRELAAQADVVVENFRPGTLERWGLGYDVLSAINPRLVLVRVTGFGQFGPYASRPGFGTLAEAMSGLASITGEADGPPLLPSFPLADTVAGLTAAFAIMTALKARERTGRGQVVDLAIIETMLAAMGAQVASYDQTGRVPERTGNRSPNNSPRGVYRTSDGKWVALSTSAHSIAERVMRLVGRADLIDEPWFANGAERAKHADELDAAVGGWIGQRTRDEVIAEFERAQAAVAPIYDVADVLRDPQYAALGSVVSVPDAELGAFRTHNVPFRLSDTPGAIRWGGPARGTHNDEVFGALGLERREIAELTERGIL
;
A
#
# COMPACT_ATOMS: atom_id res chain seq x y z
N MET A 1 20.62 -32.52 4.49
CA MET A 1 20.73 -32.08 3.09
C MET A 1 20.86 -30.55 3.16
N GLU A 2 22.11 -30.11 3.08
CA GLU A 2 22.45 -28.68 3.10
C GLU A 2 22.04 -28.06 1.74
N ASN A 3 21.06 -27.18 1.77
CA ASN A 3 20.77 -26.34 0.62
C ASN A 3 21.76 -25.18 0.62
N GLY A 4 22.79 -25.28 -0.23
CA GLY A 4 23.71 -24.19 -0.51
C GLY A 4 22.93 -23.00 -1.07
N MET A 5 22.86 -21.91 -0.33
CA MET A 5 22.47 -20.59 -0.82
C MET A 5 23.57 -20.15 -1.81
N ALA A 6 23.28 -20.21 -3.10
CA ALA A 6 24.06 -19.52 -4.10
C ALA A 6 23.96 -18.02 -3.82
N SER A 7 25.08 -17.39 -3.53
CA SER A 7 25.20 -15.93 -3.52
C SER A 7 24.92 -15.42 -4.93
N VAL A 8 23.76 -14.79 -5.12
CA VAL A 8 23.46 -14.05 -6.34
C VAL A 8 24.36 -12.81 -6.33
N GLU A 9 25.41 -12.80 -7.14
CA GLU A 9 26.14 -11.58 -7.44
C GLU A 9 25.17 -10.60 -8.12
N ILE A 10 24.89 -9.52 -7.42
CA ILE A 10 23.99 -8.46 -7.86
C ILE A 10 24.89 -7.42 -8.53
N GLU A 11 24.90 -7.40 -9.87
CA GLU A 11 25.53 -6.30 -10.60
C GLU A 11 24.94 -4.96 -10.12
N ASP A 12 25.83 -4.02 -9.79
CA ASP A 12 25.48 -2.65 -9.42
C ASP A 12 24.76 -1.97 -10.60
N VAL A 13 23.45 -1.97 -10.55
CA VAL A 13 22.66 -1.07 -11.40
C VAL A 13 22.78 0.31 -10.77
N ASP A 14 23.38 1.22 -11.52
CA ASP A 14 23.64 2.61 -11.17
C ASP A 14 22.41 3.23 -10.46
N ALA A 15 22.62 3.71 -9.24
CA ALA A 15 21.56 4.25 -8.41
C ALA A 15 20.89 5.42 -9.15
N GLY A 16 19.64 5.26 -9.52
CA GLY A 16 18.83 6.34 -10.09
C GLY A 16 19.00 7.61 -9.26
N ALA A 17 19.15 8.74 -9.94
CA ALA A 17 19.57 10.03 -9.41
C ALA A 17 19.03 10.28 -8.00
N ALA A 18 19.94 10.42 -7.04
CA ALA A 18 19.63 10.85 -5.68
C ALA A 18 18.78 12.13 -5.78
N SER A 19 17.64 12.17 -5.08
CA SER A 19 16.83 13.38 -5.03
C SER A 19 17.71 14.54 -4.63
N ASP A 20 17.63 15.65 -5.38
CA ASP A 20 18.35 16.86 -5.09
C ASP A 20 17.93 17.37 -3.69
N ALA A 21 18.76 17.09 -2.68
CA ALA A 21 18.50 17.45 -1.29
C ALA A 21 18.41 18.97 -1.05
N SER A 22 18.69 19.79 -2.08
CA SER A 22 18.55 21.23 -2.04
C SER A 22 17.12 21.74 -2.26
N LYS A 23 16.22 20.89 -2.76
CA LYS A 23 14.82 21.27 -3.02
C LYS A 23 13.96 21.08 -1.77
N PRO A 24 13.04 22.02 -1.46
CA PRO A 24 12.13 21.86 -0.34
C PRO A 24 11.19 20.68 -0.58
N ALA A 25 10.92 19.91 0.46
CA ALA A 25 9.92 18.84 0.37
C ALA A 25 8.50 19.42 0.50
N PRO A 26 7.49 18.82 -0.17
CA PRO A 26 6.14 19.39 -0.22
C PRO A 26 5.43 19.44 1.14
N LEU A 27 5.84 18.60 2.11
CA LEU A 27 5.26 18.54 3.44
C LEU A 27 6.24 19.03 4.54
N ASP A 28 7.25 19.80 4.16
CA ASP A 28 8.15 20.45 5.11
C ASP A 28 7.33 21.26 6.13
N GLY A 29 7.68 21.13 7.41
CA GLY A 29 7.00 21.80 8.53
C GLY A 29 5.72 21.10 9.01
N ILE A 30 5.26 20.04 8.37
CA ILE A 30 4.16 19.20 8.87
C ILE A 30 4.71 18.13 9.81
N ARG A 31 4.21 18.10 11.05
CA ARG A 31 4.57 17.11 12.07
C ARG A 31 3.45 16.08 12.26
N VAL A 32 3.80 14.81 12.16
CA VAL A 32 2.87 13.67 12.29
C VAL A 32 3.32 12.77 13.44
N ILE A 33 2.41 12.46 14.35
CA ILE A 33 2.61 11.41 15.36
C ILE A 33 1.91 10.14 14.86
N ASP A 34 2.67 9.12 14.59
CA ASP A 34 2.18 7.79 14.20
C ASP A 34 2.18 6.86 15.41
N VAL A 35 1.03 6.69 16.05
CA VAL A 35 0.85 5.70 17.15
C VAL A 35 0.11 4.45 16.67
N ALA A 36 -0.24 4.39 15.38
CA ALA A 36 -0.88 3.22 14.80
C ALA A 36 0.09 2.04 14.74
N THR A 37 -0.42 0.82 14.70
CA THR A 37 0.36 -0.42 14.64
C THR A 37 0.10 -1.18 13.34
N LEU A 38 0.97 -2.13 13.01
CA LEU A 38 0.87 -3.00 11.83
C LEU A 38 0.96 -2.21 10.51
N PHE A 39 -0.16 -2.04 9.74
CA PHE A 39 -0.06 -1.66 8.33
C PHE A 39 -0.76 -0.36 7.94
N ALA A 40 -2.09 -0.28 7.96
CA ALA A 40 -2.85 0.78 7.31
C ALA A 40 -2.51 2.20 7.80
N GLY A 41 -2.60 2.43 9.11
CA GLY A 41 -2.22 3.73 9.71
C GLY A 41 -0.74 4.07 9.52
N PRO A 42 0.19 3.14 9.86
CA PRO A 42 1.61 3.35 9.62
C PRO A 42 1.96 3.65 8.16
N LEU A 43 1.31 3.01 7.18
CA LEU A 43 1.53 3.28 5.77
C LEU A 43 1.14 4.71 5.39
N ALA A 44 0.00 5.20 5.89
CA ALA A 44 -0.40 6.60 5.65
C ALA A 44 0.67 7.58 6.15
N ALA A 45 1.16 7.37 7.38
CA ALA A 45 2.23 8.19 7.95
C ALA A 45 3.55 8.07 7.15
N THR A 46 3.89 6.88 6.66
CA THR A 46 5.07 6.65 5.80
C THR A 46 4.98 7.45 4.51
N MET A 47 3.82 7.48 3.87
CA MET A 47 3.62 8.27 2.65
C MET A 47 3.84 9.76 2.90
N LEU A 48 3.40 10.28 4.04
CA LEU A 48 3.68 11.68 4.40
C LEU A 48 5.17 11.90 4.67
N ALA A 49 5.85 10.96 5.34
CA ALA A 49 7.29 10.99 5.59
C ALA A 49 8.11 10.99 4.29
N ASP A 50 7.69 10.21 3.30
CA ASP A 50 8.33 10.14 1.97
C ASP A 50 8.30 11.49 1.23
N TYR A 51 7.32 12.33 1.53
CA TYR A 51 7.17 13.67 0.97
C TYR A 51 7.54 14.80 1.95
N GLY A 52 8.31 14.49 3.00
CA GLY A 52 8.99 15.47 3.83
C GLY A 52 8.37 15.79 5.18
N ALA A 53 7.23 15.21 5.53
CA ALA A 53 6.68 15.40 6.87
C ALA A 53 7.64 14.85 7.94
N ASP A 54 7.74 15.55 9.08
CA ASP A 54 8.43 15.09 10.28
C ASP A 54 7.56 14.07 11.01
N VAL A 55 7.82 12.77 10.79
CA VAL A 55 7.00 11.69 11.35
C VAL A 55 7.69 11.05 12.54
N ILE A 56 7.05 11.13 13.71
CA ILE A 56 7.48 10.45 14.93
C ILE A 56 6.62 9.19 15.09
N LYS A 57 7.24 8.02 14.92
CA LYS A 57 6.64 6.72 15.19
C LYS A 57 6.74 6.41 16.66
N VAL A 58 5.61 6.35 17.35
CA VAL A 58 5.53 6.00 18.76
C VAL A 58 5.14 4.54 18.89
N GLU A 59 6.01 3.76 19.52
CA GLU A 59 5.82 2.33 19.76
C GLU A 59 5.65 2.04 21.26
N HIS A 60 4.95 0.95 21.60
CA HIS A 60 5.07 0.40 22.94
C HIS A 60 6.54 -0.02 23.21
N PRO A 61 7.06 0.03 24.45
CA PRO A 61 8.42 -0.45 24.77
C PRO A 61 8.73 -1.87 24.29
N ASP A 62 7.74 -2.74 24.13
CA ASP A 62 7.89 -4.08 23.55
C ASP A 62 8.04 -4.09 22.01
N GLY A 63 7.83 -2.94 21.37
CA GLY A 63 7.88 -2.75 19.92
C GLY A 63 6.54 -2.94 19.21
N ASP A 64 6.47 -2.43 17.99
CA ASP A 64 5.32 -2.61 17.09
C ASP A 64 5.24 -4.07 16.61
N PRO A 65 4.04 -4.70 16.55
CA PRO A 65 3.88 -6.04 15.98
C PRO A 65 4.43 -6.19 14.56
N ALA A 66 4.48 -5.12 13.75
CA ALA A 66 5.07 -5.13 12.41
C ALA A 66 6.56 -5.53 12.41
N ARG A 67 7.28 -5.35 13.53
CA ARG A 67 8.66 -5.82 13.69
C ARG A 67 8.80 -7.36 13.70
N LYS A 68 7.69 -8.07 13.86
CA LYS A 68 7.64 -9.54 13.84
C LYS A 68 7.07 -10.10 12.54
N TYR A 69 6.71 -9.24 11.59
CA TYR A 69 6.04 -9.63 10.36
C TYR A 69 7.01 -9.78 9.18
N GLY A 70 6.75 -10.78 8.33
CA GLY A 70 7.44 -10.98 7.06
C GLY A 70 8.84 -11.57 7.18
N ALA A 71 9.59 -11.45 6.07
CA ALA A 71 10.96 -11.97 5.97
C ALA A 71 11.94 -11.17 6.83
N ARG A 72 13.02 -11.85 7.25
CA ARG A 72 14.10 -11.27 8.07
C ARG A 72 15.45 -11.58 7.43
N ARG A 73 16.42 -10.72 7.66
CA ARG A 73 17.84 -10.98 7.41
C ARG A 73 18.59 -10.75 8.73
N ASP A 74 19.28 -11.77 9.24
CA ASP A 74 20.03 -11.67 10.49
C ASP A 74 19.23 -11.01 11.65
N ASP A 75 18.00 -11.49 11.87
CA ASP A 75 17.03 -10.94 12.82
C ASP A 75 16.50 -9.52 12.52
N VAL A 76 16.93 -8.86 11.45
CA VAL A 76 16.40 -7.56 11.02
C VAL A 76 15.12 -7.76 10.21
N PRO A 77 13.98 -7.21 10.66
CA PRO A 77 12.69 -7.38 10.00
C PRO A 77 12.59 -6.49 8.74
N LEU A 78 12.58 -7.09 7.56
CA LEU A 78 12.59 -6.35 6.29
C LEU A 78 11.31 -5.54 6.06
N TRP A 79 10.17 -6.06 6.53
CA TRP A 79 8.91 -5.31 6.45
C TRP A 79 8.96 -3.99 7.23
N TRP A 80 9.54 -4.02 8.43
CA TRP A 80 9.72 -2.83 9.24
C TRP A 80 10.61 -1.78 8.56
N LYS A 81 11.68 -2.23 7.89
CA LYS A 81 12.58 -1.33 7.16
C LYS A 81 11.85 -0.52 6.10
N VAL A 82 10.86 -1.12 5.45
CA VAL A 82 10.04 -0.46 4.43
C VAL A 82 8.91 0.38 5.05
N LEU A 83 8.20 -0.17 6.04
CA LEU A 83 7.01 0.47 6.62
C LEU A 83 7.33 1.65 7.54
N ALA A 84 8.49 1.63 8.21
CA ALA A 84 8.91 2.71 9.12
C ALA A 84 10.00 3.60 8.52
N ARG A 85 10.24 3.53 7.19
CA ARG A 85 11.19 4.41 6.50
C ARG A 85 10.87 5.87 6.70
N ASN A 86 11.88 6.71 6.72
CA ASN A 86 11.77 8.16 6.92
C ASN A 86 11.14 8.60 8.26
N LYS A 87 10.90 7.69 9.20
CA LYS A 87 10.32 8.03 10.52
C LYS A 87 11.40 8.05 11.60
N ARG A 88 11.18 8.86 12.61
CA ARG A 88 11.91 8.83 13.89
C ARG A 88 11.18 7.90 14.85
N ALA A 89 11.81 6.81 15.29
CA ALA A 89 11.17 5.82 16.18
C ALA A 89 11.48 6.12 17.63
N VAL A 90 10.42 6.26 18.43
CA VAL A 90 10.46 6.38 19.89
C VAL A 90 9.60 5.32 20.55
N THR A 91 9.93 4.99 21.78
CA THR A 91 9.11 4.11 22.62
C THR A 91 8.34 4.92 23.66
N LEU A 92 7.07 4.59 23.89
CA LEU A 92 6.24 5.25 24.89
C LEU A 92 5.04 4.38 25.27
N ASN A 93 4.93 4.03 26.56
CA ASN A 93 3.80 3.26 27.07
C ASN A 93 2.60 4.17 27.38
N LEU A 94 1.66 4.28 26.45
CA LEU A 94 0.45 5.10 26.58
C LEU A 94 -0.54 4.56 27.63
N GLY A 95 -0.34 3.35 28.14
CA GLY A 95 -1.12 2.79 29.25
C GLY A 95 -0.78 3.40 30.60
N THR A 96 0.30 4.17 30.72
CA THR A 96 0.79 4.79 31.98
C THR A 96 0.49 6.28 32.05
N ALA A 97 0.36 6.83 33.26
CA ALA A 97 0.12 8.26 33.45
C ALA A 97 1.27 9.13 32.90
N ASP A 98 2.53 8.71 33.08
CA ASP A 98 3.70 9.40 32.53
C ASP A 98 3.69 9.36 30.99
N GLY A 99 3.41 8.19 30.38
CA GLY A 99 3.30 8.05 28.94
C GLY A 99 2.19 8.93 28.34
N GLN A 100 1.04 9.02 29.03
CA GLN A 100 -0.07 9.88 28.60
C GLN A 100 0.29 11.37 28.71
N ARG A 101 1.02 11.78 29.77
CA ARG A 101 1.52 13.14 29.93
C ARG A 101 2.44 13.52 28.75
N ILE A 102 3.46 12.71 28.51
CA ILE A 102 4.43 12.94 27.44
C ILE A 102 3.75 12.95 26.06
N PHE A 103 2.80 12.06 25.84
CA PHE A 103 2.05 12.04 24.58
C PHE A 103 1.24 13.31 24.34
N ARG A 104 0.63 13.90 25.37
CA ARG A 104 -0.07 15.19 25.23
C ARG A 104 0.91 16.32 24.85
N GLU A 105 2.13 16.31 25.36
CA GLU A 105 3.17 17.28 25.01
C GLU A 105 3.60 17.11 23.54
N LEU A 106 3.74 15.87 23.04
CA LEU A 106 3.95 15.60 21.62
C LEU A 106 2.79 16.09 20.75
N ALA A 107 1.55 15.78 21.14
CA ALA A 107 0.35 16.15 20.39
C ALA A 107 0.11 17.68 20.37
N ALA A 108 0.55 18.40 21.39
CA ALA A 108 0.50 19.87 21.43
C ALA A 108 1.29 20.52 20.28
N GLN A 109 2.31 19.85 19.77
CA GLN A 109 3.20 20.33 18.70
C GLN A 109 2.94 19.62 17.35
N ALA A 110 1.95 18.72 17.27
CA ALA A 110 1.68 17.93 16.09
C ALA A 110 0.60 18.56 15.20
N ASP A 111 0.71 18.37 13.90
CA ASP A 111 -0.36 18.67 12.94
C ASP A 111 -1.35 17.53 12.83
N VAL A 112 -0.85 16.29 12.92
CA VAL A 112 -1.62 15.07 12.71
C VAL A 112 -1.23 14.02 13.74
N VAL A 113 -2.22 13.32 14.28
CA VAL A 113 -2.04 12.06 15.02
C VAL A 113 -2.74 10.96 14.23
N VAL A 114 -2.04 9.87 13.94
CA VAL A 114 -2.58 8.69 13.28
C VAL A 114 -2.63 7.54 14.27
N GLU A 115 -3.82 6.96 14.49
CA GLU A 115 -4.05 5.84 15.38
C GLU A 115 -4.89 4.74 14.72
N ASN A 116 -4.81 3.52 15.23
CA ASN A 116 -5.67 2.41 14.80
C ASN A 116 -6.05 1.49 15.97
N PHE A 117 -6.16 2.03 17.15
CA PHE A 117 -6.64 1.29 18.32
C PHE A 117 -8.14 0.96 18.21
N ARG A 118 -8.59 0.02 19.00
CA ARG A 118 -10.02 -0.23 19.13
C ARG A 118 -10.73 1.02 19.63
N PRO A 119 -11.92 1.33 19.10
CA PRO A 119 -12.70 2.48 19.55
C PRO A 119 -12.81 2.58 21.08
N GLY A 120 -12.66 3.79 21.60
CA GLY A 120 -12.66 4.08 23.04
C GLY A 120 -11.34 3.83 23.77
N THR A 121 -10.28 3.35 23.08
CA THR A 121 -8.98 3.11 23.74
C THR A 121 -8.27 4.42 24.08
N LEU A 122 -8.17 5.36 23.14
CA LEU A 122 -7.61 6.70 23.43
C LEU A 122 -8.40 7.44 24.49
N GLU A 123 -9.71 7.33 24.46
CA GLU A 123 -10.61 7.95 25.45
C GLU A 123 -10.33 7.40 26.86
N ARG A 124 -10.18 6.09 27.01
CA ARG A 124 -9.81 5.46 28.32
C ARG A 124 -8.45 5.90 28.83
N TRP A 125 -7.53 6.24 27.94
CA TRP A 125 -6.21 6.78 28.29
C TRP A 125 -6.22 8.30 28.51
N GLY A 126 -7.36 8.96 28.40
CA GLY A 126 -7.43 10.42 28.48
C GLY A 126 -6.72 11.13 27.34
N LEU A 127 -6.70 10.49 26.17
CA LEU A 127 -6.07 10.95 24.92
C LEU A 127 -7.09 11.03 23.77
N GLY A 128 -8.40 11.05 24.08
CA GLY A 128 -9.45 11.24 23.09
C GLY A 128 -9.38 12.61 22.42
N TYR A 129 -10.10 12.76 21.30
CA TYR A 129 -10.04 14.00 20.51
C TYR A 129 -10.43 15.24 21.31
N ASP A 130 -11.42 15.13 22.20
CA ASP A 130 -11.85 16.27 23.04
C ASP A 130 -10.70 16.80 23.90
N VAL A 131 -9.89 15.91 24.47
CA VAL A 131 -8.73 16.29 25.27
C VAL A 131 -7.62 16.86 24.37
N LEU A 132 -7.29 16.17 23.28
CA LEU A 132 -6.19 16.59 22.39
C LEU A 132 -6.52 17.89 21.66
N SER A 133 -7.76 18.08 21.21
CA SER A 133 -8.18 19.31 20.54
C SER A 133 -8.30 20.53 21.49
N ALA A 134 -8.52 20.29 22.78
CA ALA A 134 -8.44 21.36 23.78
C ALA A 134 -7.00 21.86 23.97
N ILE A 135 -6.01 20.97 23.83
CA ILE A 135 -4.58 21.32 23.90
C ILE A 135 -4.12 21.94 22.57
N ASN A 136 -4.54 21.35 21.46
CA ASN A 136 -4.18 21.78 20.11
C ASN A 136 -5.43 21.81 19.21
N PRO A 137 -6.12 22.96 19.12
CA PRO A 137 -7.34 23.09 18.28
C PRO A 137 -7.12 22.88 16.78
N ARG A 138 -5.87 22.85 16.35
CA ARG A 138 -5.49 22.62 14.93
C ARG A 138 -5.17 21.16 14.62
N LEU A 139 -5.18 20.29 15.63
CA LEU A 139 -4.82 18.88 15.47
C LEU A 139 -5.83 18.14 14.59
N VAL A 140 -5.33 17.38 13.62
CA VAL A 140 -6.09 16.38 12.87
C VAL A 140 -5.85 15.02 13.51
N LEU A 141 -6.91 14.38 14.02
CA LEU A 141 -6.85 13.03 14.56
C LEU A 141 -7.40 12.04 13.53
N VAL A 142 -6.57 11.13 13.06
CA VAL A 142 -6.90 10.12 12.03
C VAL A 142 -7.04 8.76 12.70
N ARG A 143 -8.22 8.17 12.59
CA ARG A 143 -8.61 6.93 13.24
C ARG A 143 -8.88 5.88 12.17
N VAL A 144 -7.96 4.93 12.00
CA VAL A 144 -8.06 3.86 10.99
C VAL A 144 -8.45 2.56 11.66
N THR A 145 -9.69 2.11 11.47
CA THR A 145 -10.18 0.89 12.10
C THR A 145 -10.86 -0.04 11.10
N GLY A 146 -11.03 -1.31 11.45
CA GLY A 146 -11.66 -2.28 10.55
C GLY A 146 -13.08 -1.88 10.14
N PHE A 147 -13.88 -1.36 11.14
CA PHE A 147 -15.32 -1.15 11.00
C PHE A 147 -15.79 0.28 11.31
N GLY A 148 -14.87 1.24 11.50
CA GLY A 148 -15.21 2.62 11.90
C GLY A 148 -15.38 2.78 13.43
N GLN A 149 -15.62 4.02 13.85
CA GLN A 149 -15.75 4.38 15.27
C GLN A 149 -17.16 4.12 15.85
N PHE A 150 -18.15 3.84 15.02
CA PHE A 150 -19.54 3.64 15.40
C PHE A 150 -20.18 2.48 14.64
N GLY A 151 -21.43 2.16 14.97
CA GLY A 151 -22.16 1.06 14.35
C GLY A 151 -21.99 -0.28 15.09
N PRO A 152 -22.73 -1.32 14.67
CA PRO A 152 -22.85 -2.57 15.43
C PRO A 152 -21.55 -3.39 15.47
N TYR A 153 -20.57 -3.09 14.60
CA TYR A 153 -19.31 -3.84 14.50
C TYR A 153 -18.11 -3.06 15.02
N ALA A 154 -18.27 -1.82 15.44
CA ALA A 154 -17.17 -0.95 15.88
C ALA A 154 -16.28 -1.59 16.97
N SER A 155 -16.85 -2.37 17.89
CA SER A 155 -16.11 -3.05 18.95
C SER A 155 -15.46 -4.38 18.52
N ARG A 156 -15.77 -4.90 17.33
CA ARG A 156 -15.21 -6.17 16.85
C ARG A 156 -13.74 -6.02 16.48
N PRO A 157 -12.92 -7.08 16.64
CA PRO A 157 -11.60 -7.12 16.03
C PRO A 157 -11.73 -6.97 14.52
N GLY A 158 -10.98 -6.02 13.93
CA GLY A 158 -10.96 -5.74 12.48
C GLY A 158 -9.55 -5.77 11.95
N PHE A 159 -9.36 -6.42 10.78
CA PHE A 159 -8.11 -6.49 10.04
C PHE A 159 -8.40 -6.39 8.54
N GLY A 160 -7.40 -6.08 7.73
CA GLY A 160 -7.53 -5.96 6.28
C GLY A 160 -8.18 -7.18 5.63
N THR A 161 -7.78 -8.39 5.99
CA THR A 161 -8.37 -9.64 5.47
C THR A 161 -9.88 -9.73 5.67
N LEU A 162 -10.42 -9.23 6.79
CA LEU A 162 -11.87 -9.21 7.03
C LEU A 162 -12.56 -8.20 6.11
N ALA A 163 -11.92 -7.07 5.84
CA ALA A 163 -12.43 -6.09 4.89
C ALA A 163 -12.42 -6.63 3.44
N GLU A 164 -11.38 -7.35 3.04
CA GLU A 164 -11.32 -8.05 1.75
C GLU A 164 -12.47 -9.05 1.59
N ALA A 165 -12.79 -9.79 2.65
CA ALA A 165 -13.91 -10.75 2.65
C ALA A 165 -15.29 -10.06 2.63
N MET A 166 -15.46 -8.99 3.42
CA MET A 166 -16.76 -8.33 3.63
C MET A 166 -17.11 -7.27 2.59
N SER A 167 -16.14 -6.77 1.83
CA SER A 167 -16.38 -5.78 0.76
C SER A 167 -16.95 -6.35 -0.52
N GLY A 168 -16.99 -7.67 -0.66
CA GLY A 168 -17.36 -8.35 -1.91
C GLY A 168 -16.16 -8.74 -2.78
N LEU A 169 -14.94 -8.31 -2.47
CA LEU A 169 -13.73 -8.61 -3.27
C LEU A 169 -13.53 -10.13 -3.39
N ALA A 170 -13.48 -10.83 -2.26
CA ALA A 170 -13.24 -12.27 -2.26
C ALA A 170 -14.34 -13.05 -3.01
N SER A 171 -15.59 -12.58 -2.95
CA SER A 171 -16.72 -13.26 -3.61
C SER A 171 -16.62 -13.27 -5.14
N ILE A 172 -15.91 -12.31 -5.74
CA ILE A 172 -15.72 -12.20 -7.20
C ILE A 172 -14.33 -12.60 -7.66
N THR A 173 -13.42 -12.95 -6.73
CA THR A 173 -12.03 -13.32 -7.02
C THR A 173 -11.86 -14.83 -6.94
N GLY A 174 -11.34 -15.44 -7.99
CA GLY A 174 -11.10 -16.89 -8.11
C GLY A 174 -11.75 -17.49 -9.34
N GLU A 175 -11.48 -18.77 -9.57
CA GLU A 175 -12.12 -19.56 -10.65
C GLU A 175 -13.60 -19.76 -10.37
N ALA A 176 -14.40 -19.91 -11.43
CA ALA A 176 -15.86 -20.00 -11.35
C ALA A 176 -16.35 -21.14 -10.43
N ASP A 177 -15.70 -22.28 -10.53
CA ASP A 177 -15.98 -23.51 -9.76
C ASP A 177 -15.09 -23.68 -8.51
N GLY A 178 -14.17 -22.72 -8.27
CA GLY A 178 -13.26 -22.71 -7.14
C GLY A 178 -13.79 -21.96 -5.91
N PRO A 179 -13.03 -21.98 -4.81
CA PRO A 179 -13.33 -21.16 -3.64
C PRO A 179 -13.09 -19.66 -3.91
N PRO A 180 -13.73 -18.76 -3.11
CA PRO A 180 -13.29 -17.36 -3.04
C PRO A 180 -11.81 -17.26 -2.68
N LEU A 181 -11.09 -16.33 -3.32
CA LEU A 181 -9.67 -16.09 -3.08
C LEU A 181 -9.43 -14.73 -2.41
N LEU A 182 -8.45 -14.71 -1.52
CA LEU A 182 -7.93 -13.52 -0.86
C LEU A 182 -6.57 -13.16 -1.46
N PRO A 183 -6.20 -11.87 -1.50
CA PRO A 183 -4.84 -11.45 -1.86
C PRO A 183 -3.79 -12.05 -0.91
N SER A 184 -2.60 -12.36 -1.44
CA SER A 184 -1.48 -12.86 -0.63
C SER A 184 -0.69 -11.76 0.09
N PHE A 185 -1.10 -10.51 -0.03
CA PHE A 185 -0.53 -9.33 0.63
C PHE A 185 -1.66 -8.48 1.22
N PRO A 186 -1.38 -7.56 2.17
CA PRO A 186 -2.40 -6.78 2.86
C PRO A 186 -3.01 -5.69 1.96
N LEU A 187 -3.80 -6.10 0.96
CA LEU A 187 -4.41 -5.21 -0.03
C LEU A 187 -5.32 -4.17 0.62
N ALA A 188 -6.24 -4.61 1.49
CA ALA A 188 -7.18 -3.70 2.13
C ALA A 188 -6.49 -2.68 3.03
N ASP A 189 -5.46 -3.10 3.78
CA ASP A 189 -4.64 -2.18 4.56
C ASP A 189 -3.88 -1.19 3.68
N THR A 190 -3.41 -1.62 2.51
CA THR A 190 -2.75 -0.75 1.53
C THR A 190 -3.72 0.29 0.98
N VAL A 191 -4.91 -0.12 0.53
CA VAL A 191 -5.96 0.80 0.04
C VAL A 191 -6.37 1.78 1.16
N ALA A 192 -6.55 1.30 2.39
CA ALA A 192 -6.87 2.14 3.52
C ALA A 192 -5.75 3.14 3.86
N GLY A 193 -4.48 2.71 3.81
CA GLY A 193 -3.33 3.60 4.02
C GLY A 193 -3.22 4.71 2.98
N LEU A 194 -3.42 4.39 1.70
CA LEU A 194 -3.48 5.37 0.61
C LEU A 194 -4.64 6.35 0.80
N THR A 195 -5.82 5.83 1.12
CA THR A 195 -7.01 6.64 1.39
C THR A 195 -6.81 7.54 2.62
N ALA A 196 -6.20 7.03 3.69
CA ALA A 196 -5.90 7.80 4.88
C ALA A 196 -4.90 8.93 4.60
N ALA A 197 -3.85 8.69 3.79
CA ALA A 197 -2.94 9.75 3.37
C ALA A 197 -3.67 10.86 2.60
N PHE A 198 -4.57 10.50 1.67
CA PHE A 198 -5.41 11.47 0.96
C PHE A 198 -6.35 12.22 1.91
N ALA A 199 -6.99 11.52 2.86
CA ALA A 199 -7.88 12.12 3.86
C ALA A 199 -7.14 13.10 4.79
N ILE A 200 -5.89 12.77 5.19
CA ILE A 200 -5.02 13.68 5.95
C ILE A 200 -4.77 14.95 5.16
N MET A 201 -4.35 14.85 3.89
CA MET A 201 -4.11 16.03 3.06
C MET A 201 -5.37 16.87 2.87
N THR A 202 -6.53 16.24 2.71
CA THR A 202 -7.85 16.91 2.62
C THR A 202 -8.18 17.65 3.92
N ALA A 203 -7.95 17.04 5.08
CA ALA A 203 -8.19 17.65 6.38
C ALA A 203 -7.23 18.82 6.65
N LEU A 204 -5.95 18.68 6.29
CA LEU A 204 -4.96 19.77 6.37
C LEU A 204 -5.36 20.95 5.48
N LYS A 205 -5.81 20.68 4.25
CA LYS A 205 -6.31 21.71 3.34
C LYS A 205 -7.57 22.40 3.84
N ALA A 206 -8.50 21.66 4.44
CA ALA A 206 -9.65 22.24 5.09
C ALA A 206 -9.26 23.14 6.28
N ARG A 207 -8.26 22.72 7.08
CA ARG A 207 -7.70 23.46 8.21
C ARG A 207 -7.13 24.83 7.82
N GLU A 208 -6.54 24.98 6.63
CA GLU A 208 -6.05 26.28 6.15
C GLU A 208 -7.16 27.34 6.11
N ARG A 209 -8.38 26.94 5.80
CA ARG A 209 -9.54 27.84 5.72
C ARG A 209 -10.27 28.00 7.05
N THR A 210 -10.39 26.90 7.81
CA THR A 210 -11.18 26.87 9.04
C THR A 210 -10.40 27.30 10.27
N GLY A 211 -9.07 27.26 10.21
CA GLY A 211 -8.17 27.43 11.35
C GLY A 211 -8.18 26.27 12.36
N ARG A 212 -9.02 25.24 12.15
CA ARG A 212 -9.27 24.14 13.09
C ARG A 212 -8.97 22.78 12.47
N GLY A 213 -8.43 21.88 13.30
CA GLY A 213 -8.34 20.47 12.98
C GLY A 213 -9.69 19.75 13.09
N GLN A 214 -9.70 18.45 12.84
CA GLN A 214 -10.89 17.61 12.90
C GLN A 214 -10.52 16.13 13.08
N VAL A 215 -11.51 15.30 13.38
CA VAL A 215 -11.38 13.85 13.33
C VAL A 215 -11.57 13.37 11.89
N VAL A 216 -10.72 12.47 11.44
CA VAL A 216 -10.92 11.63 10.26
C VAL A 216 -11.20 10.21 10.77
N ASP A 217 -12.42 9.73 10.60
CA ASP A 217 -12.81 8.35 10.88
C ASP A 217 -12.76 7.56 9.54
N LEU A 218 -11.94 6.53 9.48
CA LEU A 218 -11.73 5.73 8.29
C LEU A 218 -11.93 4.25 8.62
N ALA A 219 -12.98 3.67 8.06
CA ALA A 219 -13.23 2.23 8.14
C ALA A 219 -12.59 1.50 6.95
N ILE A 220 -11.76 0.48 7.21
CA ILE A 220 -11.09 -0.29 6.14
C ILE A 220 -12.12 -0.94 5.21
N ILE A 221 -13.26 -1.40 5.74
CA ILE A 221 -14.34 -1.98 4.92
C ILE A 221 -14.91 -0.98 3.90
N GLU A 222 -15.01 0.31 4.26
CA GLU A 222 -15.54 1.35 3.36
C GLU A 222 -14.55 1.68 2.24
N THR A 223 -13.26 1.72 2.55
CA THR A 223 -12.22 1.95 1.52
C THR A 223 -12.19 0.83 0.49
N MET A 224 -12.35 -0.43 0.94
CA MET A 224 -12.45 -1.57 0.05
C MET A 224 -13.75 -1.56 -0.76
N LEU A 225 -14.88 -1.23 -0.14
CA LEU A 225 -16.15 -1.10 -0.87
C LEU A 225 -16.06 -0.02 -1.96
N ALA A 226 -15.44 1.12 -1.67
CA ALA A 226 -15.20 2.18 -2.64
C ALA A 226 -14.31 1.72 -3.81
N ALA A 227 -13.25 0.92 -3.51
CA ALA A 227 -12.37 0.36 -4.52
C ALA A 227 -13.07 -0.65 -5.45
N MET A 228 -14.18 -1.27 -5.01
CA MET A 228 -15.00 -2.18 -5.83
C MET A 228 -15.78 -1.46 -6.95
N GLY A 229 -15.77 -0.15 -7.00
CA GLY A 229 -16.37 0.64 -8.08
C GLY A 229 -17.89 0.51 -8.13
N ALA A 230 -18.44 0.17 -9.29
CA ALA A 230 -19.88 0.19 -9.57
C ALA A 230 -20.66 -1.01 -9.01
N GLN A 231 -20.09 -1.90 -8.20
CA GLN A 231 -20.73 -3.15 -7.77
C GLN A 231 -22.08 -2.91 -7.07
N VAL A 232 -22.11 -1.95 -6.13
CA VAL A 232 -23.33 -1.62 -5.38
C VAL A 232 -24.41 -1.11 -6.32
N ALA A 233 -24.09 -0.14 -7.18
CA ALA A 233 -25.04 0.43 -8.14
C ALA A 233 -25.54 -0.62 -9.15
N SER A 234 -24.64 -1.51 -9.60
CA SER A 234 -25.01 -2.58 -10.52
C SER A 234 -26.01 -3.56 -9.89
N TYR A 235 -25.74 -3.96 -8.65
CA TYR A 235 -26.67 -4.85 -7.94
C TYR A 235 -28.02 -4.17 -7.67
N ASP A 236 -28.00 -2.91 -7.19
CA ASP A 236 -29.22 -2.13 -6.92
C ASP A 236 -30.11 -2.03 -8.15
N GLN A 237 -29.54 -1.76 -9.33
CA GLN A 237 -30.30 -1.54 -10.55
C GLN A 237 -30.68 -2.83 -11.30
N THR A 238 -29.92 -3.93 -11.11
CA THR A 238 -30.12 -5.15 -11.91
C THR A 238 -30.53 -6.38 -11.09
N GLY A 239 -30.34 -6.35 -9.78
CA GLY A 239 -30.53 -7.49 -8.90
C GLY A 239 -29.53 -8.64 -9.13
N ARG A 240 -28.50 -8.43 -9.97
CA ARG A 240 -27.51 -9.46 -10.31
C ARG A 240 -26.33 -9.42 -9.38
N VAL A 241 -26.04 -10.54 -8.72
CA VAL A 241 -24.81 -10.72 -7.96
C VAL A 241 -23.71 -11.12 -8.93
N PRO A 242 -22.55 -10.40 -8.93
CA PRO A 242 -21.41 -10.79 -9.77
C PRO A 242 -20.85 -12.16 -9.38
N GLU A 243 -20.46 -12.93 -10.37
CA GLU A 243 -19.86 -14.26 -10.20
C GLU A 243 -18.34 -14.19 -10.39
N ARG A 244 -17.64 -15.22 -9.91
CA ARG A 244 -16.22 -15.41 -10.19
C ARG A 244 -16.04 -15.84 -11.65
N THR A 245 -15.05 -15.25 -12.32
CA THR A 245 -14.76 -15.51 -13.73
C THR A 245 -13.28 -15.84 -13.97
N GLY A 246 -12.53 -16.16 -12.91
CA GLY A 246 -11.09 -16.37 -13.00
C GLY A 246 -10.38 -15.13 -13.54
N ASN A 247 -9.61 -15.32 -14.58
CA ASN A 247 -8.89 -14.22 -15.26
C ASN A 247 -9.71 -13.49 -16.34
N ARG A 248 -10.95 -13.92 -16.59
CA ARG A 248 -11.84 -13.31 -17.57
C ARG A 248 -12.55 -12.07 -17.02
N SER A 249 -13.21 -11.34 -17.90
CA SER A 249 -14.04 -10.19 -17.57
C SER A 249 -15.39 -10.30 -18.25
N PRO A 250 -16.49 -9.94 -17.58
CA PRO A 250 -17.80 -9.87 -18.22
C PRO A 250 -17.92 -8.68 -19.21
N ASN A 251 -16.97 -7.76 -19.19
CA ASN A 251 -17.04 -6.50 -19.95
C ASN A 251 -16.22 -6.52 -21.24
N ASN A 252 -15.26 -7.43 -21.38
CA ASN A 252 -14.41 -7.52 -22.57
C ASN A 252 -13.76 -8.91 -22.72
N SER A 253 -13.50 -9.29 -23.97
CA SER A 253 -12.75 -10.49 -24.36
C SER A 253 -12.05 -10.21 -25.72
N PRO A 254 -10.88 -10.89 -26.02
CA PRO A 254 -10.13 -11.75 -25.11
C PRO A 254 -9.49 -10.97 -23.96
N ARG A 255 -9.58 -11.51 -22.77
CA ARG A 255 -8.89 -11.03 -21.57
C ARG A 255 -8.57 -12.22 -20.68
N GLY A 256 -7.32 -12.44 -20.38
CA GLY A 256 -6.93 -13.60 -19.58
C GLY A 256 -5.43 -13.67 -19.36
N VAL A 257 -5.01 -14.79 -18.80
CA VAL A 257 -3.62 -15.19 -18.59
C VAL A 257 -3.38 -16.46 -19.39
N TYR A 258 -2.31 -16.47 -20.20
CA TYR A 258 -2.01 -17.54 -21.12
C TYR A 258 -0.60 -18.08 -20.92
N ARG A 259 -0.44 -19.39 -21.03
CA ARG A 259 0.85 -20.06 -20.84
C ARG A 259 1.60 -20.15 -22.17
N THR A 260 2.87 -19.76 -22.14
CA THR A 260 3.80 -19.82 -23.29
C THR A 260 4.48 -21.17 -23.38
N SER A 261 5.13 -21.48 -24.52
CA SER A 261 5.81 -22.76 -24.78
C SER A 261 6.98 -23.02 -23.81
N ASP A 262 7.62 -21.96 -23.31
CA ASP A 262 8.71 -22.02 -22.31
C ASP A 262 8.19 -22.09 -20.86
N GLY A 263 6.88 -22.31 -20.68
CA GLY A 263 6.25 -22.52 -19.38
C GLY A 263 6.02 -21.24 -18.57
N LYS A 264 6.32 -20.07 -19.11
CA LYS A 264 6.03 -18.76 -18.50
C LYS A 264 4.60 -18.33 -18.80
N TRP A 265 4.22 -17.17 -18.31
CA TRP A 265 2.85 -16.63 -18.43
C TRP A 265 2.85 -15.20 -18.96
N VAL A 266 1.82 -14.90 -19.74
CA VAL A 266 1.52 -13.53 -20.20
C VAL A 266 0.07 -13.18 -19.91
N ALA A 267 -0.20 -11.91 -19.64
CA ALA A 267 -1.53 -11.35 -19.46
C ALA A 267 -1.91 -10.52 -20.69
N LEU A 268 -3.16 -10.66 -21.12
CA LEU A 268 -3.76 -9.93 -22.24
C LEU A 268 -4.98 -9.16 -21.78
N SER A 269 -5.19 -7.97 -22.34
CA SER A 269 -6.42 -7.23 -22.21
C SER A 269 -6.77 -6.48 -23.49
N THR A 270 -8.03 -6.58 -23.91
CA THR A 270 -8.56 -5.98 -25.15
C THR A 270 -9.72 -5.01 -24.84
N SER A 271 -9.52 -4.11 -23.87
CA SER A 271 -10.57 -3.15 -23.47
C SER A 271 -10.98 -2.24 -24.62
N ALA A 272 -10.06 -1.84 -25.49
CA ALA A 272 -10.38 -1.09 -26.71
C ALA A 272 -10.68 -2.05 -27.86
N HIS A 273 -11.72 -1.73 -28.66
CA HIS A 273 -12.11 -2.53 -29.82
C HIS A 273 -10.97 -2.72 -30.84
N SER A 274 -10.26 -1.64 -31.17
CA SER A 274 -9.11 -1.71 -32.08
C SER A 274 -7.97 -2.62 -31.61
N ILE A 275 -7.79 -2.78 -30.30
CA ILE A 275 -6.82 -3.72 -29.76
C ILE A 275 -7.31 -5.17 -29.95
N ALA A 276 -8.62 -5.43 -29.74
CA ALA A 276 -9.20 -6.75 -29.99
C ALA A 276 -9.04 -7.16 -31.47
N GLU A 277 -9.29 -6.26 -32.40
CA GLU A 277 -9.07 -6.53 -33.83
C GLU A 277 -7.62 -6.86 -34.15
N ARG A 278 -6.66 -6.11 -33.62
CA ARG A 278 -5.21 -6.36 -33.82
C ARG A 278 -4.82 -7.73 -33.29
N VAL A 279 -5.34 -8.12 -32.12
CA VAL A 279 -5.10 -9.45 -31.54
C VAL A 279 -5.66 -10.54 -32.46
N MET A 280 -6.90 -10.40 -32.94
CA MET A 280 -7.49 -11.43 -33.83
C MET A 280 -6.74 -11.55 -35.16
N ARG A 281 -6.31 -10.44 -35.75
CA ARG A 281 -5.46 -10.46 -36.95
C ARG A 281 -4.11 -11.15 -36.68
N LEU A 282 -3.47 -10.86 -35.55
CA LEU A 282 -2.19 -11.43 -35.15
C LEU A 282 -2.29 -12.96 -34.97
N VAL A 283 -3.32 -13.44 -34.30
CA VAL A 283 -3.50 -14.87 -34.04
C VAL A 283 -4.13 -15.64 -35.22
N GLY A 284 -4.37 -14.97 -36.37
CA GLY A 284 -4.85 -15.60 -37.60
C GLY A 284 -6.37 -15.85 -37.58
N ARG A 285 -7.14 -15.13 -36.77
CA ARG A 285 -8.61 -15.24 -36.64
C ARG A 285 -9.30 -13.92 -37.04
N ALA A 286 -8.85 -13.34 -38.15
CA ALA A 286 -9.49 -12.12 -38.72
C ALA A 286 -10.96 -12.35 -39.09
N ASP A 287 -11.35 -13.59 -39.37
CA ASP A 287 -12.73 -14.02 -39.63
C ASP A 287 -13.70 -13.61 -38.52
N LEU A 288 -13.26 -13.64 -37.27
CA LEU A 288 -14.08 -13.27 -36.10
C LEU A 288 -14.40 -11.78 -36.01
N ILE A 289 -13.59 -10.94 -36.68
CA ILE A 289 -13.79 -9.48 -36.62
C ILE A 289 -15.07 -9.04 -37.36
N ASP A 290 -15.45 -9.79 -38.37
CA ASP A 290 -16.65 -9.52 -39.18
C ASP A 290 -17.95 -10.01 -38.53
N GLU A 291 -17.84 -10.73 -37.41
CA GLU A 291 -19.00 -11.20 -36.67
C GLU A 291 -19.75 -10.06 -35.98
N PRO A 292 -21.09 -10.01 -36.04
CA PRO A 292 -21.88 -8.93 -35.47
C PRO A 292 -21.64 -8.67 -33.98
N TRP A 293 -21.30 -9.73 -33.21
CA TRP A 293 -21.02 -9.65 -31.79
C TRP A 293 -19.62 -9.10 -31.46
N PHE A 294 -18.71 -9.07 -32.43
CA PHE A 294 -17.33 -8.69 -32.17
C PHE A 294 -17.18 -7.18 -31.85
N ALA A 295 -18.07 -6.35 -32.34
CA ALA A 295 -18.00 -4.89 -32.16
C ALA A 295 -18.10 -4.44 -30.70
N ASN A 296 -18.74 -5.24 -29.83
CA ASN A 296 -19.00 -4.89 -28.44
C ASN A 296 -18.23 -5.79 -27.46
N GLY A 297 -17.53 -5.20 -26.49
CA GLY A 297 -16.72 -5.95 -25.52
C GLY A 297 -17.50 -6.95 -24.68
N ALA A 298 -18.71 -6.57 -24.20
CA ALA A 298 -19.56 -7.45 -23.41
C ALA A 298 -20.18 -8.59 -24.26
N GLU A 299 -20.47 -8.33 -25.53
CA GLU A 299 -20.87 -9.39 -26.46
C GLU A 299 -19.71 -10.35 -26.75
N ARG A 300 -18.48 -9.82 -26.97
CA ARG A 300 -17.28 -10.68 -27.08
C ARG A 300 -17.07 -11.56 -25.85
N ALA A 301 -17.38 -11.07 -24.64
CA ALA A 301 -17.24 -11.86 -23.43
C ALA A 301 -18.11 -13.10 -23.40
N LYS A 302 -19.23 -13.13 -24.12
CA LYS A 302 -20.09 -14.33 -24.29
C LYS A 302 -19.46 -15.38 -25.21
N HIS A 303 -18.47 -14.99 -26.01
CA HIS A 303 -17.68 -15.84 -26.91
C HIS A 303 -16.25 -16.05 -26.41
N ALA A 304 -16.03 -15.89 -25.09
CA ALA A 304 -14.71 -15.95 -24.49
C ALA A 304 -13.99 -17.28 -24.75
N ASP A 305 -14.69 -18.41 -24.76
CA ASP A 305 -14.08 -19.73 -25.00
C ASP A 305 -13.43 -19.81 -26.37
N GLU A 306 -14.11 -19.33 -27.42
CA GLU A 306 -13.58 -19.32 -28.79
C GLU A 306 -12.38 -18.36 -28.91
N LEU A 307 -12.50 -17.16 -28.36
CA LEU A 307 -11.45 -16.16 -28.39
C LEU A 307 -10.20 -16.60 -27.60
N ASP A 308 -10.41 -17.16 -26.40
CA ASP A 308 -9.31 -17.68 -25.58
C ASP A 308 -8.63 -18.90 -26.20
N ALA A 309 -9.38 -19.79 -26.86
CA ALA A 309 -8.81 -20.93 -27.58
C ALA A 309 -7.90 -20.46 -28.72
N ALA A 310 -8.32 -19.45 -29.49
CA ALA A 310 -7.53 -18.88 -30.56
C ALA A 310 -6.24 -18.23 -30.03
N VAL A 311 -6.37 -17.35 -29.03
CA VAL A 311 -5.24 -16.64 -28.44
C VAL A 311 -4.32 -17.59 -27.70
N GLY A 312 -4.85 -18.46 -26.86
CA GLY A 312 -4.06 -19.42 -26.08
C GLY A 312 -3.34 -20.44 -26.97
N GLY A 313 -3.99 -20.90 -28.05
CA GLY A 313 -3.37 -21.79 -29.03
C GLY A 313 -2.18 -21.14 -29.76
N TRP A 314 -2.31 -19.87 -30.12
CA TRP A 314 -1.24 -19.10 -30.76
C TRP A 314 -0.07 -18.81 -29.79
N ILE A 315 -0.38 -18.37 -28.55
CA ILE A 315 0.60 -18.07 -27.52
C ILE A 315 1.34 -19.34 -27.06
N GLY A 316 0.62 -20.45 -26.88
CA GLY A 316 1.20 -21.72 -26.40
C GLY A 316 2.26 -22.35 -27.31
N GLN A 317 2.36 -21.88 -28.55
CA GLN A 317 3.38 -22.35 -29.54
C GLN A 317 4.64 -21.47 -29.52
N ARG A 318 4.71 -20.42 -28.71
CA ARG A 318 5.78 -19.41 -28.70
C ARG A 318 6.33 -19.21 -27.32
N THR A 319 7.60 -18.84 -27.24
CA THR A 319 8.19 -18.38 -25.96
C THR A 319 7.62 -17.03 -25.54
N ARG A 320 7.75 -16.69 -24.26
CA ARG A 320 7.30 -15.40 -23.73
C ARG A 320 7.86 -14.21 -24.52
N ASP A 321 9.13 -14.24 -24.82
CA ASP A 321 9.81 -13.14 -25.50
C ASP A 321 9.37 -13.01 -26.97
N GLU A 322 9.12 -14.13 -27.67
CA GLU A 322 8.53 -14.14 -29.02
C GLU A 322 7.09 -13.55 -28.97
N VAL A 323 6.27 -13.95 -28.01
CA VAL A 323 4.91 -13.40 -27.86
C VAL A 323 4.95 -11.89 -27.67
N ILE A 324 5.80 -11.39 -26.77
CA ILE A 324 5.91 -9.94 -26.50
C ILE A 324 6.32 -9.22 -27.79
N ALA A 325 7.37 -9.67 -28.48
CA ALA A 325 7.85 -9.03 -29.69
C ALA A 325 6.81 -9.01 -30.84
N GLU A 326 6.02 -10.09 -30.99
CA GLU A 326 4.97 -10.16 -32.01
C GLU A 326 3.80 -9.21 -31.69
N PHE A 327 3.40 -9.15 -30.40
CA PHE A 327 2.33 -8.25 -29.95
C PHE A 327 2.75 -6.78 -30.07
N GLU A 328 3.98 -6.43 -29.73
CA GLU A 328 4.52 -5.08 -29.92
C GLU A 328 4.50 -4.66 -31.40
N ARG A 329 4.97 -5.55 -32.31
CA ARG A 329 4.90 -5.30 -33.75
C ARG A 329 3.48 -5.11 -34.27
N ALA A 330 2.53 -5.87 -33.73
CA ALA A 330 1.11 -5.74 -34.05
C ALA A 330 0.43 -4.54 -33.35
N GLN A 331 1.15 -3.83 -32.49
CA GLN A 331 0.58 -2.78 -31.62
C GLN A 331 -0.61 -3.29 -30.79
N ALA A 332 -0.54 -4.52 -30.32
CA ALA A 332 -1.51 -5.18 -29.47
C ALA A 332 -1.00 -5.22 -28.02
N ALA A 333 -1.90 -5.23 -27.04
CA ALA A 333 -1.54 -5.11 -25.64
C ALA A 333 -1.34 -6.50 -25.00
N VAL A 334 -0.14 -6.79 -24.59
CA VAL A 334 0.24 -7.97 -23.79
C VAL A 334 1.30 -7.56 -22.76
N ALA A 335 1.33 -8.22 -21.62
CA ALA A 335 2.38 -8.04 -20.63
C ALA A 335 2.84 -9.38 -20.07
N PRO A 336 4.13 -9.56 -19.77
CA PRO A 336 4.60 -10.73 -19.04
C PRO A 336 4.05 -10.72 -17.61
N ILE A 337 3.80 -11.90 -17.05
CA ILE A 337 3.58 -12.04 -15.60
C ILE A 337 4.97 -12.08 -14.96
N TYR A 338 5.30 -11.03 -14.24
CA TYR A 338 6.58 -10.87 -13.56
C TYR A 338 6.55 -11.40 -12.14
N ASP A 339 7.67 -11.98 -11.74
CA ASP A 339 8.04 -12.07 -10.32
C ASP A 339 8.90 -10.86 -9.90
N VAL A 340 9.29 -10.79 -8.62
CA VAL A 340 10.09 -9.68 -8.11
C VAL A 340 11.49 -9.60 -8.74
N ALA A 341 12.06 -10.73 -9.15
CA ALA A 341 13.37 -10.75 -9.81
C ALA A 341 13.26 -10.20 -11.26
N ASP A 342 12.15 -10.43 -11.94
CA ASP A 342 11.87 -9.83 -13.25
C ASP A 342 11.73 -8.30 -13.10
N VAL A 343 10.98 -7.81 -12.10
CA VAL A 343 10.85 -6.36 -11.80
C VAL A 343 12.21 -5.70 -11.62
N LEU A 344 13.14 -6.36 -10.91
CA LEU A 344 14.47 -5.81 -10.65
C LEU A 344 15.39 -5.74 -11.90
N ARG A 345 15.05 -6.46 -12.97
CA ARG A 345 15.81 -6.51 -14.23
C ARG A 345 15.14 -5.76 -15.38
N ASP A 346 13.91 -5.34 -15.18
CA ASP A 346 13.12 -4.71 -16.23
C ASP A 346 13.61 -3.28 -16.52
N PRO A 347 13.88 -2.95 -17.80
CA PRO A 347 14.43 -1.64 -18.19
C PRO A 347 13.47 -0.48 -17.94
N GLN A 348 12.15 -0.71 -17.94
CA GLN A 348 11.16 0.35 -17.67
C GLN A 348 11.19 0.73 -16.18
N TYR A 349 11.25 -0.26 -15.26
CA TYR A 349 11.41 0.01 -13.84
C TYR A 349 12.73 0.69 -13.53
N ALA A 350 13.82 0.31 -14.23
CA ALA A 350 15.11 0.97 -14.12
C ALA A 350 15.06 2.42 -14.61
N ALA A 351 14.51 2.68 -15.80
CA ALA A 351 14.36 4.02 -16.37
C ALA A 351 13.47 4.93 -15.51
N LEU A 352 12.45 4.36 -14.87
CA LEU A 352 11.60 5.09 -13.93
C LEU A 352 12.27 5.31 -12.57
N GLY A 353 13.40 4.67 -12.25
CA GLY A 353 13.98 4.69 -10.91
C GLY A 353 13.00 4.16 -9.87
N SER A 354 12.22 3.13 -10.22
CA SER A 354 11.15 2.59 -9.37
C SER A 354 11.67 1.79 -8.18
N VAL A 355 12.94 1.38 -8.23
CA VAL A 355 13.65 0.71 -7.15
C VAL A 355 14.86 1.54 -6.78
N VAL A 356 15.03 1.80 -5.49
CA VAL A 356 16.15 2.59 -4.94
C VAL A 356 16.91 1.80 -3.90
N SER A 357 18.20 2.08 -3.78
CA SER A 357 19.03 1.62 -2.67
C SER A 357 18.94 2.62 -1.52
N VAL A 358 18.58 2.14 -0.34
CA VAL A 358 18.39 2.96 0.86
C VAL A 358 19.46 2.60 1.87
N PRO A 359 20.22 3.58 2.42
CA PRO A 359 21.17 3.33 3.48
C PRO A 359 20.43 2.88 4.76
N ASP A 360 21.01 1.92 5.47
CA ASP A 360 20.43 1.36 6.70
C ASP A 360 21.53 0.97 7.69
N ALA A 361 21.34 1.34 8.96
CA ALA A 361 22.36 1.12 10.00
C ALA A 361 22.60 -0.36 10.33
N GLU A 362 21.59 -1.23 10.14
CA GLU A 362 21.69 -2.66 10.48
C GLU A 362 22.00 -3.53 9.25
N LEU A 363 21.56 -3.12 8.05
CA LEU A 363 21.76 -3.86 6.79
C LEU A 363 22.89 -3.31 5.91
N GLY A 364 23.49 -2.16 6.29
CA GLY A 364 24.35 -1.36 5.42
C GLY A 364 23.56 -0.62 4.36
N ALA A 365 22.88 -1.36 3.49
CA ALA A 365 21.89 -0.84 2.53
C ALA A 365 20.90 -1.95 2.14
N PHE A 366 19.73 -1.54 1.66
CA PHE A 366 18.76 -2.47 1.06
C PHE A 366 17.99 -1.80 -0.08
N ARG A 367 17.54 -2.60 -1.06
CA ARG A 367 16.72 -2.11 -2.16
C ARG A 367 15.24 -2.20 -1.81
N THR A 368 14.50 -1.14 -2.16
CA THR A 368 13.05 -1.09 -1.99
C THR A 368 12.40 -0.29 -3.12
N HIS A 369 11.07 -0.37 -3.24
CA HIS A 369 10.34 0.51 -4.14
C HIS A 369 10.56 1.98 -3.75
N ASN A 370 10.67 2.84 -4.75
CA ASN A 370 10.77 4.29 -4.56
C ASN A 370 9.41 4.89 -4.20
N VAL A 371 9.39 6.20 -3.96
CA VAL A 371 8.14 6.96 -3.82
C VAL A 371 7.26 6.77 -5.07
N PRO A 372 5.92 6.62 -4.90
CA PRO A 372 5.07 6.14 -6.00
C PRO A 372 4.76 7.18 -7.08
N PHE A 373 5.02 8.46 -6.83
CA PHE A 373 4.83 9.53 -7.81
C PHE A 373 5.91 10.60 -7.67
N ARG A 374 6.14 11.34 -8.76
CA ARG A 374 7.17 12.38 -8.85
C ARG A 374 6.51 13.74 -8.95
N LEU A 375 6.99 14.68 -8.13
CA LEU A 375 6.69 16.10 -8.26
C LEU A 375 7.92 16.78 -8.88
N SER A 376 7.73 17.64 -9.88
CA SER A 376 8.83 18.25 -10.64
C SER A 376 9.70 19.19 -9.78
N ASP A 377 9.07 19.90 -8.86
CA ASP A 377 9.73 20.96 -8.09
C ASP A 377 9.99 20.57 -6.64
N THR A 378 9.17 19.69 -6.07
CA THR A 378 9.23 19.27 -4.67
C THR A 378 9.21 17.73 -4.58
N PRO A 379 10.26 17.04 -5.04
CA PRO A 379 10.25 15.57 -5.12
C PRO A 379 10.22 14.93 -3.74
N GLY A 380 9.50 13.80 -3.63
CA GLY A 380 9.63 12.91 -2.49
C GLY A 380 10.92 12.11 -2.53
N ALA A 381 11.36 11.61 -1.37
CA ALA A 381 12.57 10.80 -1.25
C ALA A 381 12.51 9.81 -0.08
N ILE A 382 13.15 8.66 -0.26
CA ILE A 382 13.43 7.73 0.84
C ILE A 382 14.86 7.99 1.31
N ARG A 383 15.01 8.50 2.53
CA ARG A 383 16.26 8.96 3.11
C ARG A 383 16.96 7.92 3.98
N TRP A 384 16.16 7.10 4.71
CA TRP A 384 16.64 5.99 5.56
C TRP A 384 15.54 4.95 5.74
N GLY A 385 15.95 3.71 6.07
CA GLY A 385 15.07 2.61 6.42
C GLY A 385 14.48 2.74 7.82
N GLY A 386 13.50 1.89 8.15
CA GLY A 386 12.90 1.86 9.48
C GLY A 386 13.95 1.65 10.57
N PRO A 387 14.09 2.58 11.54
CA PRO A 387 15.14 2.54 12.55
C PRO A 387 14.89 1.45 13.60
N ALA A 388 15.94 1.12 14.37
CA ALA A 388 15.81 0.28 15.56
C ALA A 388 14.86 0.94 16.58
N ARG A 389 14.31 0.14 17.47
CA ARG A 389 13.35 0.57 18.50
C ARG A 389 13.97 1.61 19.42
N GLY A 390 13.26 2.73 19.66
CA GLY A 390 13.68 3.78 20.59
C GLY A 390 14.92 4.57 20.16
N THR A 391 15.41 4.40 18.93
CA THR A 391 16.61 5.08 18.41
C THR A 391 16.59 6.59 18.65
N HIS A 392 15.40 7.21 18.63
CA HIS A 392 15.25 8.66 18.71
C HIS A 392 14.67 9.13 20.06
N ASN A 393 14.69 8.30 21.11
CA ASN A 393 14.15 8.69 22.42
C ASN A 393 14.84 9.96 22.97
N ASP A 394 16.15 9.98 23.01
CA ASP A 394 16.91 11.14 23.54
C ASP A 394 16.66 12.41 22.73
N GLU A 395 16.61 12.29 21.41
CA GLU A 395 16.38 13.42 20.50
C GLU A 395 14.96 13.98 20.68
N VAL A 396 13.94 13.13 20.58
CA VAL A 396 12.54 13.55 20.56
C VAL A 396 12.09 14.02 21.95
N PHE A 397 12.39 13.27 23.00
CA PHE A 397 11.98 13.64 24.36
C PHE A 397 12.85 14.75 24.94
N GLY A 398 14.13 14.83 24.57
CA GLY A 398 14.98 15.98 24.89
C GLY A 398 14.47 17.29 24.28
N ALA A 399 13.93 17.24 23.05
CA ALA A 399 13.27 18.39 22.42
C ALA A 399 11.96 18.83 23.13
N LEU A 400 11.31 17.94 23.90
CA LEU A 400 10.20 18.29 24.81
C LEU A 400 10.69 18.88 26.15
N GLY A 401 12.00 18.90 26.42
CA GLY A 401 12.58 19.40 27.64
C GLY A 401 12.87 18.36 28.72
N LEU A 402 12.71 17.05 28.40
CA LEU A 402 13.11 16.01 29.35
C LEU A 402 14.63 15.92 29.42
N GLU A 403 15.17 15.91 30.64
CA GLU A 403 16.59 15.72 30.85
C GLU A 403 17.02 14.25 30.60
N ARG A 404 18.25 14.01 30.20
CA ARG A 404 18.78 12.66 29.98
C ARG A 404 18.59 11.73 31.18
N ARG A 405 18.69 12.25 32.40
CA ARG A 405 18.43 11.50 33.61
C ARG A 405 16.96 11.06 33.71
N GLU A 406 16.03 11.94 33.42
CA GLU A 406 14.58 11.62 33.42
C GLU A 406 14.26 10.57 32.34
N ILE A 407 14.84 10.72 31.14
CA ILE A 407 14.68 9.72 30.04
C ILE A 407 15.18 8.34 30.51
N ALA A 408 16.34 8.27 31.16
CA ALA A 408 16.89 7.02 31.67
C ALA A 408 15.98 6.40 32.76
N GLU A 409 15.52 7.19 33.72
CA GLU A 409 14.59 6.74 34.79
C GLU A 409 13.25 6.23 34.23
N LEU A 410 12.70 6.90 33.18
CA LEU A 410 11.49 6.46 32.49
C LEU A 410 11.71 5.15 31.71
N THR A 411 12.89 4.99 31.11
CA THR A 411 13.27 3.75 30.41
C THR A 411 13.41 2.58 31.39
N GLU A 412 14.06 2.76 32.53
CA GLU A 412 14.17 1.71 33.57
C GLU A 412 12.80 1.29 34.13
N ARG A 413 11.84 2.20 34.15
CA ARG A 413 10.45 1.93 34.57
C ARG A 413 9.57 1.33 33.46
N GLY A 414 10.12 1.09 32.25
CA GLY A 414 9.40 0.54 31.10
C GLY A 414 8.32 1.49 30.54
N ILE A 415 8.52 2.80 30.69
CA ILE A 415 7.63 3.83 30.14
C ILE A 415 8.11 4.26 28.74
N LEU A 416 9.46 4.36 28.60
CA LEU A 416 10.13 4.60 27.30
C LEU A 416 10.82 3.34 26.81
#